data_b944903b5d52a9e685e91825e8c360ae
#
_entry.id   b944903b5d52a9e685e91825e8c360ae
#
_cell.length_a   1.000
_cell.length_b   1.000
_cell.length_c   1.000
_cell.angle_alpha   90.00
_cell.angle_beta   90.00
_cell.angle_gamma   90.00
#
_symmetry.space_group_name_H-M   'P 1'
#
loop_
_entity.id
_entity.type
_entity.pdbx_description
1 polymer ?
#
loop_
_entity_poly.entity_id
_entity_poly.type
_entity_poly.pdbx_seq_one_letter_code
_entity_poly.pdbx_strand_id
1 'polypeptide(L)'
;MPKILFIGLGTMGYPMAGHLSHGNDVTVYNRSRLKADNWIKEYKGNLITNLSELNDPFDYIISCVGNDNDLEEITISSFGCFKNLNSETVFIDHSTVSPKIVKLINKEAIKLGIQFLDAPISGGEAGAINGALSIMVGGNLSSFEKSREVLQSYGKKNQIYGGFRIRTTNKNYKSNLYCWFSAGLSRSSSLHEEN
;
A
#
# COMPACT_ATOMS: atom_id res chain seq x y z
N MET A 1 -11.23 -15.58 5.08
CA MET A 1 -11.00 -14.54 4.05
C MET A 1 -10.61 -13.27 4.79
N PRO A 2 -9.46 -12.66 4.46
CA PRO A 2 -9.08 -11.39 5.04
C PRO A 2 -10.09 -10.29 4.74
N LYS A 3 -10.34 -9.42 5.73
CA LYS A 3 -11.13 -8.19 5.58
C LYS A 3 -10.20 -7.04 5.21
N ILE A 4 -10.40 -6.44 4.06
CA ILE A 4 -9.53 -5.42 3.49
C ILE A 4 -10.31 -4.13 3.25
N LEU A 5 -9.79 -3.00 3.76
CA LEU A 5 -10.24 -1.68 3.34
C LEU A 5 -9.28 -1.13 2.30
N PHE A 6 -9.77 -0.80 1.11
CA PHE A 6 -8.98 -0.15 0.07
C PHE A 6 -9.37 1.32 -0.08
N ILE A 7 -8.40 2.22 0.09
CA ILE A 7 -8.60 3.67 0.08
C ILE A 7 -7.95 4.27 -1.16
N GLY A 8 -8.78 4.89 -2.02
CA GLY A 8 -8.30 5.58 -3.21
C GLY A 8 -8.46 4.77 -4.50
N LEU A 9 -9.58 5.00 -5.19
CA LEU A 9 -9.94 4.37 -6.46
C LEU A 9 -9.54 5.27 -7.67
N GLY A 10 -8.25 5.64 -7.69
CA GLY A 10 -7.63 6.28 -8.85
C GLY A 10 -7.31 5.27 -9.95
N THR A 11 -6.58 5.71 -10.99
CA THR A 11 -6.17 4.87 -12.13
C THR A 11 -5.46 3.58 -11.69
N MET A 12 -4.65 3.64 -10.63
CA MET A 12 -3.95 2.49 -10.09
C MET A 12 -4.81 1.70 -9.11
N GLY A 13 -5.42 2.40 -8.14
CA GLY A 13 -6.14 1.76 -7.03
C GLY A 13 -7.41 1.02 -7.45
N TYR A 14 -8.12 1.50 -8.48
CA TYR A 14 -9.36 0.88 -8.95
C TYR A 14 -9.17 -0.58 -9.37
N PRO A 15 -8.24 -0.91 -10.30
CA PRO A 15 -7.98 -2.30 -10.67
C PRO A 15 -7.28 -3.10 -9.56
N MET A 16 -6.44 -2.48 -8.72
CA MET A 16 -5.81 -3.17 -7.59
C MET A 16 -6.86 -3.67 -6.59
N ALA A 17 -7.83 -2.83 -6.22
CA ALA A 17 -8.95 -3.24 -5.38
C ALA A 17 -9.80 -4.33 -6.05
N GLY A 18 -9.96 -4.26 -7.38
CA GLY A 18 -10.63 -5.29 -8.18
C GLY A 18 -9.95 -6.66 -8.07
N HIS A 19 -8.63 -6.72 -8.23
CA HIS A 19 -7.89 -7.98 -8.05
C HIS A 19 -8.06 -8.56 -6.64
N LEU A 20 -8.04 -7.73 -5.61
CA LEU A 20 -8.24 -8.17 -4.22
C LEU A 20 -9.61 -8.79 -4.00
N SER A 21 -10.66 -8.28 -4.64
CA SER A 21 -12.04 -8.73 -4.45
C SER A 21 -12.30 -10.18 -4.92
N HIS A 22 -11.39 -10.76 -5.72
CA HIS A 22 -11.53 -12.16 -6.17
C HIS A 22 -11.27 -13.21 -5.07
N GLY A 23 -10.63 -12.82 -3.98
CA GLY A 23 -10.27 -13.77 -2.91
C GLY A 23 -10.41 -13.23 -1.48
N ASN A 24 -10.90 -11.99 -1.32
CA ASN A 24 -10.99 -11.33 -0.02
C ASN A 24 -12.33 -10.59 0.15
N ASP A 25 -12.66 -10.26 1.40
CA ASP A 25 -13.77 -9.37 1.72
C ASP A 25 -13.28 -7.91 1.63
N VAL A 26 -13.57 -7.27 0.50
CA VAL A 26 -13.05 -5.94 0.19
C VAL A 26 -14.13 -4.88 0.41
N THR A 27 -13.79 -3.91 1.23
CA THR A 27 -14.53 -2.66 1.39
C THR A 27 -13.71 -1.53 0.76
N VAL A 28 -14.34 -0.66 -0.01
CA VAL A 28 -13.66 0.46 -0.66
C VAL A 28 -14.08 1.80 -0.08
N TYR A 29 -13.13 2.75 -0.09
CA TYR A 29 -13.37 4.15 0.16
C TYR A 29 -12.75 5.02 -0.92
N ASN A 30 -13.48 6.01 -1.39
CA ASN A 30 -12.93 7.03 -2.28
C ASN A 30 -13.63 8.37 -2.01
N ARG A 31 -12.85 9.47 -2.01
CA ARG A 31 -13.38 10.83 -1.82
C ARG A 31 -14.51 11.15 -2.82
N SER A 32 -14.35 10.77 -4.08
CA SER A 32 -15.44 10.81 -5.07
C SER A 32 -16.33 9.57 -4.94
N ARG A 33 -17.51 9.74 -4.39
CA ARG A 33 -18.52 8.69 -4.19
C ARG A 33 -18.82 7.93 -5.48
N LEU A 34 -18.95 8.65 -6.60
CA LEU A 34 -19.28 8.06 -7.91
C LEU A 34 -18.28 6.96 -8.33
N LYS A 35 -16.98 7.13 -8.02
CA LYS A 35 -15.98 6.09 -8.33
C LYS A 35 -16.17 4.84 -7.51
N ALA A 36 -16.53 4.97 -6.22
CA ALA A 36 -16.80 3.83 -5.36
C ALA A 36 -18.11 3.12 -5.77
N ASP A 37 -19.15 3.87 -6.12
CA ASP A 37 -20.42 3.31 -6.62
C ASP A 37 -20.22 2.55 -7.96
N ASN A 38 -19.34 3.03 -8.85
CA ASN A 38 -19.00 2.32 -10.09
C ASN A 38 -18.19 1.05 -9.80
N TRP A 39 -17.25 1.11 -8.86
CA TRP A 39 -16.44 -0.05 -8.48
C TRP A 39 -17.31 -1.20 -7.94
N ILE A 40 -18.31 -0.91 -7.09
CA ILE A 40 -19.24 -1.93 -6.55
C ILE A 40 -20.12 -2.56 -7.62
N LYS A 41 -20.43 -1.83 -8.71
CA LYS A 41 -21.19 -2.38 -9.84
C LYS A 41 -20.37 -3.39 -10.65
N GLU A 42 -19.06 -3.22 -10.68
CA GLU A 42 -18.14 -4.03 -11.47
C GLU A 42 -17.54 -5.19 -10.65
N TYR A 43 -17.22 -4.96 -9.38
CA TYR A 43 -16.58 -5.92 -8.50
C TYR A 43 -17.46 -6.23 -7.28
N LYS A 44 -17.23 -7.43 -6.70
CA LYS A 44 -17.88 -7.80 -5.42
C LYS A 44 -17.18 -7.09 -4.27
N GLY A 45 -17.95 -6.44 -3.41
CA GLY A 45 -17.42 -5.81 -2.20
C GLY A 45 -18.41 -4.84 -1.58
N ASN A 46 -17.92 -4.11 -0.59
CA ASN A 46 -18.67 -3.13 0.17
C ASN A 46 -18.08 -1.74 -0.04
N LEU A 47 -18.80 -0.70 0.35
CA LEU A 47 -18.27 0.65 0.42
C LEU A 47 -18.55 1.30 1.76
N ILE A 48 -17.64 2.15 2.19
CA ILE A 48 -17.85 3.08 3.30
C ILE A 48 -17.74 4.52 2.82
N THR A 49 -18.36 5.42 3.55
CA THR A 49 -18.38 6.86 3.22
C THR A 49 -17.62 7.71 4.23
N ASN A 50 -17.26 7.13 5.36
CA ASN A 50 -16.58 7.82 6.45
C ASN A 50 -15.47 6.96 7.06
N LEU A 51 -14.22 7.42 6.97
CA LEU A 51 -13.05 6.74 7.54
C LEU A 51 -12.92 6.92 9.04
N SER A 52 -13.59 7.93 9.62
CA SER A 52 -13.54 8.17 11.07
C SER A 52 -14.50 7.28 11.87
N GLU A 53 -15.34 6.49 11.21
CA GLU A 53 -16.39 5.66 11.82
C GLU A 53 -16.19 4.18 11.46
N LEU A 54 -14.95 3.72 11.41
CA LEU A 54 -14.65 2.29 11.20
C LEU A 54 -15.07 1.52 12.46
N ASN A 55 -16.13 0.75 12.37
CA ASN A 55 -16.67 -0.05 13.49
C ASN A 55 -16.20 -1.51 13.40
N ASP A 56 -15.86 -1.99 12.22
CA ASP A 56 -15.39 -3.34 12.00
C ASP A 56 -13.86 -3.39 11.92
N PRO A 57 -13.24 -4.40 12.53
CA PRO A 57 -11.80 -4.60 12.39
C PRO A 57 -11.45 -5.03 10.95
N PHE A 58 -10.43 -4.41 10.38
CA PHE A 58 -9.81 -4.82 9.12
C PHE A 58 -8.46 -5.47 9.39
N ASP A 59 -8.19 -6.58 8.69
CA ASP A 59 -6.86 -7.21 8.71
C ASP A 59 -5.84 -6.33 7.99
N TYR A 60 -6.28 -5.72 6.88
CA TYR A 60 -5.44 -4.83 6.07
C TYR A 60 -6.19 -3.56 5.69
N ILE A 61 -5.47 -2.45 5.72
CA ILE A 61 -5.89 -1.21 5.08
C ILE A 61 -4.84 -0.86 4.03
N ILE A 62 -5.29 -0.69 2.80
CA ILE A 62 -4.41 -0.41 1.66
C ILE A 62 -4.78 0.95 1.09
N SER A 63 -3.80 1.84 0.94
CA SER A 63 -4.02 3.16 0.37
C SER A 63 -3.25 3.37 -0.94
N CYS A 64 -3.90 4.08 -1.88
CA CYS A 64 -3.28 4.55 -3.12
C CYS A 64 -3.86 5.92 -3.47
N VAL A 65 -3.31 6.97 -2.86
CA VAL A 65 -3.80 8.35 -2.96
C VAL A 65 -2.82 9.27 -3.69
N GLY A 66 -3.23 10.50 -3.99
CA GLY A 66 -2.56 11.34 -4.96
C GLY A 66 -1.33 12.08 -4.46
N ASN A 67 -1.28 12.45 -3.18
CA ASN A 67 -0.24 13.34 -2.62
C ASN A 67 -0.13 13.24 -1.09
N ASP A 68 0.81 14.01 -0.51
CA ASP A 68 1.09 14.05 0.93
C ASP A 68 -0.15 14.43 1.76
N ASN A 69 -0.90 15.46 1.33
CA ASN A 69 -2.08 15.93 2.05
C ASN A 69 -3.19 14.88 2.05
N ASP A 70 -3.41 14.23 0.91
CA ASP A 70 -4.40 13.14 0.82
C ASP A 70 -4.03 11.99 1.77
N LEU A 71 -2.74 11.61 1.87
CA LEU A 71 -2.29 10.57 2.78
C LEU A 71 -2.45 10.98 4.25
N GLU A 72 -2.12 12.22 4.59
CA GLU A 72 -2.32 12.77 5.94
C GLU A 72 -3.79 12.78 6.31
N GLU A 73 -4.65 13.23 5.40
CA GLU A 73 -6.11 13.30 5.60
C GLU A 73 -6.71 11.93 5.92
N ILE A 74 -6.39 10.90 5.14
CA ILE A 74 -6.98 9.56 5.32
C ILE A 74 -6.40 8.79 6.51
N THR A 75 -5.27 9.21 7.07
CA THR A 75 -4.59 8.51 8.16
C THR A 75 -4.74 9.20 9.51
N ILE A 76 -4.05 10.31 9.73
CA ILE A 76 -3.84 10.93 11.05
C ILE A 76 -4.71 12.16 11.32
N SER A 77 -5.45 12.65 10.34
CA SER A 77 -6.40 13.76 10.57
C SER A 77 -7.58 13.35 11.46
N SER A 78 -8.42 14.31 11.83
CA SER A 78 -9.68 14.03 12.55
C SER A 78 -10.63 13.12 11.78
N PHE A 79 -10.54 13.08 10.47
CA PHE A 79 -11.33 12.22 9.57
C PHE A 79 -10.59 10.92 9.19
N GLY A 80 -9.33 10.79 9.60
CA GLY A 80 -8.47 9.67 9.27
C GLY A 80 -8.82 8.40 10.05
N CYS A 81 -8.38 7.26 9.49
CA CYS A 81 -8.72 5.94 10.02
C CYS A 81 -7.87 5.51 11.23
N PHE A 82 -6.66 6.07 11.43
CA PHE A 82 -5.68 5.53 12.39
C PHE A 82 -6.21 5.41 13.83
N LYS A 83 -7.02 6.36 14.29
CA LYS A 83 -7.60 6.33 15.65
C LYS A 83 -8.55 5.16 15.90
N ASN A 84 -9.05 4.54 14.84
CA ASN A 84 -10.01 3.42 14.91
C ASN A 84 -9.36 2.07 14.59
N LEU A 85 -8.04 2.03 14.36
CA LEU A 85 -7.32 0.80 14.06
C LEU A 85 -6.78 0.15 15.33
N ASN A 86 -6.60 -1.16 15.27
CA ASN A 86 -5.96 -1.94 16.32
C ASN A 86 -4.55 -2.38 15.89
N SER A 87 -3.78 -2.95 16.83
CA SER A 87 -2.41 -3.41 16.61
C SER A 87 -2.27 -4.60 15.66
N GLU A 88 -3.37 -5.28 15.35
CA GLU A 88 -3.37 -6.42 14.42
C GLU A 88 -3.49 -5.98 12.95
N THR A 89 -3.98 -4.77 12.72
CA THR A 89 -4.16 -4.22 11.36
C THR A 89 -2.81 -3.86 10.74
N VAL A 90 -2.60 -4.27 9.49
CA VAL A 90 -1.47 -3.80 8.68
C VAL A 90 -1.95 -2.71 7.72
N PHE A 91 -1.38 -1.51 7.86
CA PHE A 91 -1.61 -0.41 6.92
C PHE A 91 -0.52 -0.42 5.84
N ILE A 92 -0.92 -0.53 4.58
CA ILE A 92 -0.03 -0.60 3.40
C ILE A 92 -0.26 0.62 2.51
N ASP A 93 0.75 1.48 2.36
CA ASP A 93 0.64 2.66 1.50
C ASP A 93 1.38 2.49 0.17
N HIS A 94 0.65 2.59 -0.93
CA HIS A 94 1.17 2.57 -2.29
C HIS A 94 1.32 3.96 -2.91
N SER A 95 0.99 5.00 -2.17
CA SER A 95 0.97 6.37 -2.69
C SER A 95 2.37 6.87 -3.06
N THR A 96 2.45 7.70 -4.09
CA THR A 96 3.69 8.41 -4.45
C THR A 96 3.75 9.73 -3.69
N VAL A 97 4.37 9.72 -2.52
CA VAL A 97 4.42 10.84 -1.57
C VAL A 97 5.85 11.14 -1.12
N SER A 98 6.04 12.23 -0.38
CA SER A 98 7.35 12.64 0.10
C SER A 98 7.85 11.75 1.26
N PRO A 99 9.18 11.59 1.42
CA PRO A 99 9.74 10.90 2.58
C PRO A 99 9.38 11.54 3.93
N LYS A 100 9.04 12.83 3.92
CA LYS A 100 8.64 13.58 5.11
C LYS A 100 7.31 13.06 5.65
N ILE A 101 6.30 12.93 4.78
CA ILE A 101 4.99 12.44 5.20
C ILE A 101 5.05 10.97 5.63
N VAL A 102 5.80 10.12 4.92
CA VAL A 102 5.97 8.71 5.30
C VAL A 102 6.55 8.57 6.71
N LYS A 103 7.58 9.38 7.04
CA LYS A 103 8.15 9.40 8.40
C LYS A 103 7.15 9.85 9.45
N LEU A 104 6.33 10.87 9.13
CA LEU A 104 5.29 11.36 10.03
C LEU A 104 4.25 10.26 10.29
N ILE A 105 3.71 9.66 9.24
CA ILE A 105 2.69 8.60 9.34
C ILE A 105 3.25 7.39 10.10
N ASN A 106 4.47 6.96 9.79
CA ASN A 106 5.10 5.85 10.52
C ASN A 106 5.28 6.15 12.01
N LYS A 107 5.67 7.37 12.37
CA LYS A 107 5.80 7.78 13.77
C LYS A 107 4.46 7.70 14.52
N GLU A 108 3.38 8.15 13.89
CA GLU A 108 2.04 8.06 14.49
C GLU A 108 1.53 6.61 14.52
N ALA A 109 1.79 5.81 13.48
CA ALA A 109 1.48 4.38 13.47
C ALA A 109 2.14 3.65 14.66
N ILE A 110 3.43 3.88 14.89
CA ILE A 110 4.16 3.30 16.03
C ILE A 110 3.52 3.66 17.38
N LYS A 111 3.13 4.93 17.58
CA LYS A 111 2.47 5.37 18.84
C LYS A 111 1.16 4.64 19.09
N LEU A 112 0.44 4.30 18.03
CA LEU A 112 -0.85 3.63 18.09
C LEU A 112 -0.73 2.09 18.01
N GLY A 113 0.49 1.55 17.89
CA GLY A 113 0.73 0.12 17.71
C GLY A 113 0.34 -0.43 16.34
N ILE A 114 0.07 0.43 15.35
CA ILE A 114 -0.33 0.04 13.99
C ILE A 114 0.90 -0.45 13.22
N GLN A 115 0.77 -1.57 12.52
CA GLN A 115 1.79 -2.08 11.61
C GLN A 115 1.71 -1.31 10.28
N PHE A 116 2.78 -0.59 9.93
CA PHE A 116 2.82 0.25 8.71
C PHE A 116 3.85 -0.26 7.71
N LEU A 117 3.45 -0.33 6.44
CA LEU A 117 4.32 -0.65 5.30
C LEU A 117 4.24 0.48 4.26
N ASP A 118 5.39 1.02 3.88
CA ASP A 118 5.55 1.93 2.75
C ASP A 118 5.88 1.11 1.51
N ALA A 119 4.94 0.99 0.57
CA ALA A 119 4.98 0.00 -0.50
C ALA A 119 4.76 0.61 -1.90
N PRO A 120 5.61 1.55 -2.35
CA PRO A 120 5.48 2.14 -3.68
C PRO A 120 5.45 1.09 -4.78
N ILE A 121 4.69 1.41 -5.84
CA ILE A 121 4.42 0.52 -6.96
C ILE A 121 5.01 1.04 -8.26
N SER A 122 5.38 0.12 -9.15
CA SER A 122 5.83 0.40 -10.51
C SER A 122 5.18 -0.57 -11.49
N GLY A 123 4.89 -0.10 -12.70
CA GLY A 123 4.22 -0.89 -13.76
C GLY A 123 3.15 -0.10 -14.51
N GLY A 124 2.80 1.11 -14.02
CA GLY A 124 1.77 1.96 -14.61
C GLY A 124 0.39 1.33 -14.62
N GLU A 125 -0.54 1.98 -15.30
CA GLU A 125 -1.94 1.53 -15.42
C GLU A 125 -2.05 0.11 -15.98
N ALA A 126 -1.31 -0.20 -17.03
CA ALA A 126 -1.31 -1.55 -17.63
C ALA A 126 -0.84 -2.61 -16.63
N GLY A 127 0.16 -2.30 -15.78
CA GLY A 127 0.60 -3.19 -14.70
C GLY A 127 -0.48 -3.41 -13.65
N ALA A 128 -1.22 -2.37 -13.29
CA ALA A 128 -2.32 -2.46 -12.33
C ALA A 128 -3.50 -3.28 -12.87
N ILE A 129 -3.92 -3.02 -14.11
CA ILE A 129 -5.00 -3.76 -14.78
C ILE A 129 -4.66 -5.26 -14.90
N ASN A 130 -3.41 -5.60 -15.23
CA ASN A 130 -2.98 -6.98 -15.42
C ASN A 130 -2.53 -7.70 -14.14
N GLY A 131 -2.65 -7.08 -12.95
CA GLY A 131 -2.16 -7.65 -11.71
C GLY A 131 -0.65 -7.93 -11.73
N ALA A 132 0.12 -7.12 -12.43
CA ALA A 132 1.53 -7.36 -12.75
C ALA A 132 2.47 -6.27 -12.22
N LEU A 133 2.06 -5.59 -11.15
CA LEU A 133 2.88 -4.53 -10.53
C LEU A 133 4.15 -5.09 -9.88
N SER A 134 5.17 -4.25 -9.85
CA SER A 134 6.34 -4.44 -8.98
C SER A 134 6.14 -3.60 -7.73
N ILE A 135 6.16 -4.23 -6.55
CA ILE A 135 5.92 -3.60 -5.27
C ILE A 135 7.21 -3.61 -4.46
N MET A 136 7.67 -2.43 -4.07
CA MET A 136 8.89 -2.26 -3.27
C MET A 136 8.50 -1.90 -1.85
N VAL A 137 8.69 -2.83 -0.92
CA VAL A 137 8.17 -2.68 0.44
C VAL A 137 9.27 -2.22 1.40
N GLY A 138 8.98 -1.16 2.14
CA GLY A 138 9.74 -0.70 3.31
C GLY A 138 8.92 -0.89 4.58
N GLY A 139 9.54 -1.42 5.62
CA GLY A 139 8.87 -1.63 6.90
C GLY A 139 9.36 -2.87 7.64
N ASN A 140 8.55 -3.40 8.52
CA ASN A 140 8.88 -4.58 9.31
C ASN A 140 8.73 -5.87 8.48
N LEU A 141 9.69 -6.80 8.60
CA LEU A 141 9.68 -8.05 7.86
C LEU A 141 8.46 -8.92 8.20
N SER A 142 8.07 -9.01 9.48
CA SER A 142 6.92 -9.82 9.87
C SER A 142 5.60 -9.29 9.29
N SER A 143 5.42 -7.97 9.25
CA SER A 143 4.25 -7.33 8.61
C SER A 143 4.24 -7.56 7.10
N PHE A 144 5.42 -7.55 6.45
CA PHE A 144 5.54 -7.87 5.03
C PHE A 144 5.18 -9.34 4.74
N GLU A 145 5.73 -10.27 5.52
CA GLU A 145 5.41 -11.71 5.35
C GLU A 145 3.92 -11.99 5.56
N LYS A 146 3.29 -11.36 6.58
CA LYS A 146 1.84 -11.43 6.80
C LYS A 146 1.06 -10.91 5.58
N SER A 147 1.56 -9.88 4.89
CA SER A 147 0.88 -9.22 3.76
C SER A 147 1.19 -9.84 2.39
N ARG A 148 2.09 -10.82 2.31
CA ARG A 148 2.62 -11.36 1.05
C ARG A 148 1.52 -11.83 0.09
N GLU A 149 0.56 -12.62 0.57
CA GLU A 149 -0.54 -13.15 -0.24
C GLU A 149 -1.44 -12.03 -0.77
N VAL A 150 -1.74 -11.05 0.06
CA VAL A 150 -2.54 -9.88 -0.31
C VAL A 150 -1.83 -9.07 -1.40
N LEU A 151 -0.53 -8.81 -1.25
CA LEU A 151 0.27 -8.09 -2.24
C LEU A 151 0.40 -8.87 -3.57
N GLN A 152 0.41 -10.20 -3.53
CA GLN A 152 0.46 -11.06 -4.72
C GLN A 152 -0.81 -10.99 -5.57
N SER A 153 -1.94 -10.56 -5.02
CA SER A 153 -3.20 -10.44 -5.77
C SER A 153 -3.08 -9.46 -6.96
N TYR A 154 -2.24 -8.43 -6.86
CA TYR A 154 -2.05 -7.41 -7.90
C TYR A 154 -0.58 -7.11 -8.23
N GLY A 155 0.36 -7.82 -7.60
CA GLY A 155 1.81 -7.64 -7.81
C GLY A 155 2.53 -8.94 -8.09
N LYS A 156 3.21 -9.02 -9.25
CA LYS A 156 4.05 -10.18 -9.61
C LYS A 156 5.41 -10.20 -8.91
N LYS A 157 5.94 -9.01 -8.56
CA LYS A 157 7.24 -8.87 -7.89
C LYS A 157 7.06 -8.05 -6.63
N ASN A 158 7.11 -8.73 -5.49
CA ASN A 158 6.97 -8.12 -4.18
C ASN A 158 8.26 -8.34 -3.41
N GLN A 159 8.98 -7.28 -3.11
CA GLN A 159 10.30 -7.37 -2.48
C GLN A 159 10.43 -6.38 -1.34
N ILE A 160 10.89 -6.86 -0.18
CA ILE A 160 11.21 -6.00 0.95
C ILE A 160 12.66 -5.48 0.83
N TYR A 161 12.84 -4.19 1.05
CA TYR A 161 14.12 -3.50 0.98
C TYR A 161 14.64 -3.03 2.35
N GLY A 162 14.08 -3.54 3.46
CA GLY A 162 14.43 -3.15 4.82
C GLY A 162 13.64 -1.96 5.36
N GLY A 163 14.14 -1.28 6.38
CA GLY A 163 13.39 -0.22 7.07
C GLY A 163 13.05 1.01 6.21
N PHE A 164 12.14 1.87 6.70
CA PHE A 164 11.59 3.09 6.07
C PHE A 164 12.59 4.12 5.48
N ARG A 165 13.87 3.82 5.40
CA ARG A 165 14.91 4.73 4.89
C ARG A 165 15.05 4.74 3.37
N ILE A 166 14.29 3.93 2.65
CA ILE A 166 14.57 3.63 1.23
C ILE A 166 13.93 4.63 0.27
N ARG A 167 12.97 5.43 0.68
CA ARG A 167 12.56 6.60 -0.12
C ARG A 167 13.64 7.67 -0.06
N THR A 168 14.57 7.57 -0.99
CA THR A 168 15.73 8.47 -1.07
C THR A 168 15.34 9.89 -1.47
N THR A 169 16.07 10.84 -0.92
CA THR A 169 15.99 12.29 -1.00
C THR A 169 16.24 12.89 -2.39
N ASN A 170 16.00 12.19 -3.51
CA ASN A 170 16.40 12.71 -4.81
C ASN A 170 15.25 12.86 -5.81
N LYS A 171 15.21 14.02 -6.49
CA LYS A 171 14.21 14.42 -7.49
C LYS A 171 14.10 13.50 -8.72
N ASN A 172 15.00 12.52 -8.88
CA ASN A 172 15.02 11.56 -9.99
C ASN A 172 14.53 10.17 -9.53
N TYR A 173 13.29 10.10 -9.06
CA TYR A 173 12.62 8.90 -8.58
C TYR A 173 12.72 7.70 -9.55
N LYS A 174 12.58 7.93 -10.86
CA LYS A 174 12.69 6.86 -11.86
C LYS A 174 14.12 6.33 -12.03
N SER A 175 15.14 7.18 -11.99
CA SER A 175 16.54 6.76 -12.15
C SER A 175 17.10 6.05 -10.93
N ASN A 176 16.66 6.41 -9.72
CA ASN A 176 17.07 5.73 -8.49
C ASN A 176 16.42 4.35 -8.36
N LEU A 177 15.21 4.15 -8.86
CA LEU A 177 14.57 2.84 -8.94
C LEU A 177 15.41 1.85 -9.76
N TYR A 178 15.96 2.31 -10.92
CA TYR A 178 16.87 1.52 -11.75
C TYR A 178 18.22 1.25 -11.09
N CYS A 179 18.77 2.20 -10.35
CA CYS A 179 20.04 2.02 -9.62
C CYS A 179 19.94 0.96 -8.52
N TRP A 180 18.79 0.87 -7.81
CA TRP A 180 18.54 -0.14 -6.80
C TRP A 180 18.28 -1.53 -7.40
N PHE A 181 17.62 -1.59 -8.54
CA PHE A 181 17.43 -2.84 -9.29
C PHE A 181 18.77 -3.44 -9.71
N SER A 182 19.70 -2.62 -10.18
CA SER A 182 21.05 -3.08 -10.59
C SER A 182 21.93 -3.46 -9.39
N ALA A 183 21.86 -2.74 -8.27
CA ALA A 183 22.61 -3.05 -7.06
C ALA A 183 22.11 -4.32 -6.34
N GLY A 184 20.79 -4.60 -6.40
CA GLY A 184 20.20 -5.84 -5.88
C GLY A 184 20.63 -7.07 -6.68
N LEU A 185 20.73 -6.94 -8.00
CA LEU A 185 21.18 -8.01 -8.88
C LEU A 185 22.68 -8.30 -8.74
N SER A 186 23.52 -7.28 -8.47
CA SER A 186 24.96 -7.49 -8.27
C SER A 186 25.30 -8.18 -6.95
N ARG A 187 24.43 -8.07 -5.92
CA ARG A 187 24.64 -8.78 -4.64
C ARG A 187 24.16 -10.23 -4.67
N SER A 188 23.23 -10.59 -5.54
CA SER A 188 22.80 -11.99 -5.70
C SER A 188 23.79 -12.84 -6.50
N SER A 189 24.60 -12.20 -7.36
CA SER A 189 25.66 -12.90 -8.12
C SER A 189 26.96 -13.10 -7.33
N SER A 190 27.22 -12.31 -6.28
CA SER A 190 28.44 -12.47 -5.45
C SER A 190 28.31 -13.50 -4.33
N LEU A 191 27.12 -14.09 -4.11
CA LEU A 191 26.90 -15.15 -3.12
C LEU A 191 27.07 -16.58 -3.70
N HIS A 192 27.43 -16.71 -4.99
CA HIS A 192 27.63 -18.02 -5.65
C HIS A 192 29.08 -18.31 -6.02
N GLU A 193 30.04 -17.48 -5.61
CA GLU A 193 31.48 -17.70 -5.93
C GLU A 193 32.37 -18.02 -4.71
N GLU A 194 31.81 -18.38 -3.55
CA GLU A 194 32.58 -18.93 -2.44
C GLU A 194 31.98 -20.28 -1.98
N ASN A 195 32.32 -21.33 -2.71
CA ASN A 195 32.50 -22.72 -2.25
C ASN A 195 33.31 -23.50 -3.27
#